data_df1cb52de2bbe100e43d2baca808058a
#
_entry.id   df1cb52de2bbe100e43d2baca808058a
#
_cell.length_a   1.000
_cell.length_b   1.000
_cell.length_c   1.000
_cell.angle_alpha   90.00
_cell.angle_beta   90.00
_cell.angle_gamma   90.00
#
_symmetry.space_group_name_H-M   'P 1'
#
loop_
_entity.id
_entity.type
_entity.pdbx_description
1 polymer ?
#
loop_
_entity_poly.entity_id
_entity_poly.type
_entity_poly.pdbx_seq_one_letter_code
_entity_poly.pdbx_strand_id
1 'polypeptide(L)'
;AEMADALGDRAAADDYRAIFQRGKAWADEHLFNGEWYVQRIDLDDRSLVEAFVQAGDRLVQGGATLDAYWTEEHQEIKYQIGAGSSIDQILAQWHADIYGLGEIFDPEQVRSASAAIYRHNFIPEMGAVYNPCRIYCLNDEGGLVICAWPAGTRKPVIPAPYSQETMNGFEYAAASHMILLGLVAEGEECVAAIRRRYD
;
A
#
# COMPACT_ATOMS: atom_id res chain seq x y z
N ALA A 1 4.26 -10.16 -20.12
CA ALA A 1 3.72 -11.08 -21.12
C ALA A 1 3.41 -10.36 -22.44
N GLU A 2 2.55 -9.33 -22.42
CA GLU A 2 2.09 -8.60 -23.62
C GLU A 2 3.24 -8.01 -24.48
N MET A 3 4.26 -7.44 -23.85
CA MET A 3 5.45 -6.94 -24.57
C MET A 3 6.25 -8.07 -25.24
N ALA A 4 6.36 -9.22 -24.57
CA ALA A 4 7.04 -10.39 -25.15
C ALA A 4 6.28 -10.93 -26.37
N ASP A 5 4.95 -10.99 -26.28
CA ASP A 5 4.08 -11.35 -27.43
C ASP A 5 4.26 -10.38 -28.61
N ALA A 6 4.25 -9.07 -28.31
CA ALA A 6 4.43 -8.05 -29.36
C ALA A 6 5.79 -8.13 -30.04
N LEU A 7 6.81 -8.61 -29.34
CA LEU A 7 8.16 -8.86 -29.87
C LEU A 7 8.31 -10.27 -30.52
N GLY A 8 7.27 -11.11 -30.49
CA GLY A 8 7.28 -12.45 -31.04
C GLY A 8 7.91 -13.51 -30.15
N ASP A 9 8.30 -13.17 -28.92
CA ASP A 9 8.89 -14.10 -27.94
C ASP A 9 7.77 -14.81 -27.14
N ARG A 10 7.15 -15.79 -27.76
CA ARG A 10 6.05 -16.55 -27.15
C ARG A 10 6.48 -17.35 -25.92
N ALA A 11 7.71 -17.87 -25.91
CA ALA A 11 8.18 -18.65 -24.78
C ALA A 11 8.27 -17.80 -23.51
N ALA A 12 8.87 -16.61 -23.60
CA ALA A 12 8.90 -15.66 -22.50
C ALA A 12 7.50 -15.18 -22.10
N ALA A 13 6.60 -14.94 -23.06
CA ALA A 13 5.22 -14.55 -22.79
C ALA A 13 4.47 -15.61 -21.97
N ASP A 14 4.61 -16.88 -22.33
CA ASP A 14 3.96 -18.00 -21.65
C ASP A 14 4.52 -18.19 -20.23
N ASP A 15 5.84 -18.10 -20.06
CA ASP A 15 6.48 -18.13 -18.74
C ASP A 15 6.00 -17.00 -17.83
N TYR A 16 5.93 -15.78 -18.32
CA TYR A 16 5.44 -14.64 -17.56
C TYR A 16 3.96 -14.79 -17.18
N ARG A 17 3.12 -15.33 -18.06
CA ARG A 17 1.72 -15.63 -17.75
C ARG A 17 1.61 -16.70 -16.66
N ALA A 18 2.42 -17.74 -16.74
CA ALA A 18 2.42 -18.79 -15.73
C ALA A 18 2.85 -18.26 -14.34
N ILE A 19 3.86 -17.38 -14.29
CA ILE A 19 4.27 -16.70 -13.06
C ILE A 19 3.14 -15.82 -12.53
N PHE A 20 2.56 -15.01 -13.40
CA PHE A 20 1.44 -14.12 -13.06
C PHE A 20 0.26 -14.88 -12.46
N GLN A 21 -0.21 -15.96 -13.12
CA GLN A 21 -1.36 -16.73 -12.63
C GLN A 21 -1.12 -17.32 -11.24
N ARG A 22 0.09 -17.84 -10.98
CA ARG A 22 0.44 -18.35 -9.64
C ARG A 22 0.49 -17.23 -8.61
N GLY A 23 1.08 -16.09 -8.97
CA GLY A 23 1.18 -14.92 -8.09
C GLY A 23 -0.18 -14.31 -7.75
N LYS A 24 -1.04 -14.17 -8.77
CA LYS A 24 -2.43 -13.68 -8.59
C LYS A 24 -3.21 -14.58 -7.63
N ALA A 25 -3.25 -15.89 -7.91
CA ALA A 25 -3.98 -16.82 -7.06
C ALA A 25 -3.49 -16.80 -5.61
N TRP A 26 -2.18 -16.74 -5.42
CA TRP A 26 -1.60 -16.66 -4.08
C TRP A 26 -1.94 -15.34 -3.37
N ALA A 27 -1.87 -14.22 -4.06
CA ALA A 27 -2.15 -12.90 -3.49
C ALA A 27 -3.62 -12.76 -3.09
N ASP A 28 -4.53 -13.16 -3.99
CA ASP A 28 -5.98 -13.10 -3.75
C ASP A 28 -6.39 -13.98 -2.56
N GLU A 29 -5.74 -15.16 -2.37
CA GLU A 29 -6.02 -16.08 -1.27
C GLU A 29 -5.40 -15.64 0.06
N HIS A 30 -4.18 -15.06 0.03
CA HIS A 30 -3.36 -14.94 1.23
C HIS A 30 -3.16 -13.51 1.72
N LEU A 31 -3.32 -12.51 0.86
CA LEU A 31 -3.10 -11.12 1.22
C LEU A 31 -4.38 -10.33 1.48
N PHE A 32 -5.53 -10.81 1.01
CA PHE A 32 -6.81 -10.18 1.25
C PHE A 32 -7.39 -10.64 2.60
N ASN A 33 -7.67 -9.69 3.50
CA ASN A 33 -8.14 -9.98 4.85
C ASN A 33 -9.68 -10.07 4.96
N GLY A 34 -10.38 -9.97 3.84
CA GLY A 34 -11.84 -9.89 3.76
C GLY A 34 -12.37 -8.48 3.51
N GLU A 35 -11.53 -7.45 3.59
CA GLU A 35 -11.91 -6.07 3.33
C GLU A 35 -10.87 -5.33 2.49
N TRP A 36 -9.55 -5.52 2.77
CA TRP A 36 -8.43 -4.93 2.03
C TRP A 36 -7.22 -5.86 1.98
N TYR A 37 -6.23 -5.51 1.13
CA TYR A 37 -4.96 -6.23 1.06
C TYR A 37 -3.98 -5.76 2.14
N VAL A 38 -3.29 -6.69 2.78
CA VAL A 38 -2.38 -6.44 3.89
C VAL A 38 -0.94 -6.85 3.55
N GLN A 39 0.02 -6.22 4.21
CA GLN A 39 1.38 -6.72 4.25
C GLN A 39 1.44 -7.91 5.23
N ARG A 40 1.65 -9.11 4.70
CA ARG A 40 1.77 -10.32 5.50
C ARG A 40 3.19 -10.46 6.03
N ILE A 41 3.40 -9.97 7.23
CA ILE A 41 4.69 -10.04 7.94
C ILE A 41 4.44 -10.40 9.40
N ASP A 42 5.28 -11.28 9.95
CA ASP A 42 5.36 -11.48 11.39
C ASP A 42 6.28 -10.41 11.96
N LEU A 43 5.68 -9.42 12.61
CA LEU A 43 6.42 -8.29 13.18
C LEU A 43 7.31 -8.69 14.35
N ASP A 44 7.03 -9.80 15.01
CA ASP A 44 7.75 -10.28 16.19
C ASP A 44 8.87 -11.28 15.81
N ASP A 45 8.96 -11.66 14.54
CA ASP A 45 9.98 -12.58 14.05
C ASP A 45 11.29 -11.87 13.70
N ARG A 46 12.18 -11.75 14.67
CA ARG A 46 13.53 -11.19 14.51
C ARG A 46 14.35 -11.88 13.41
N SER A 47 14.11 -13.18 13.17
CA SER A 47 14.89 -13.95 12.18
C SER A 47 14.76 -13.40 10.75
N LEU A 48 13.65 -12.72 10.44
CA LEU A 48 13.45 -12.05 9.17
C LEU A 48 14.48 -10.94 8.92
N VAL A 49 14.90 -10.22 9.97
CA VAL A 49 15.94 -9.18 9.87
C VAL A 49 17.34 -9.81 9.91
N GLU A 50 17.54 -10.83 10.76
CA GLU A 50 18.83 -11.53 10.90
C GLU A 50 19.28 -12.22 9.61
N ALA A 51 18.36 -12.65 8.75
CA ALA A 51 18.67 -13.22 7.46
C ALA A 51 19.47 -12.26 6.55
N PHE A 52 19.22 -10.95 6.64
CA PHE A 52 19.98 -9.93 5.90
C PHE A 52 21.37 -9.69 6.49
N VAL A 53 21.50 -9.75 7.81
CA VAL A 53 22.82 -9.67 8.49
C VAL A 53 23.73 -10.80 8.02
N GLN A 54 23.22 -12.04 7.97
CA GLN A 54 23.95 -13.21 7.51
C GLN A 54 24.35 -13.11 6.02
N ALA A 55 23.57 -12.43 5.19
CA ALA A 55 23.87 -12.19 3.78
C ALA A 55 24.96 -11.11 3.55
N GLY A 56 25.59 -10.57 4.60
CA GLY A 56 26.69 -9.62 4.52
C GLY A 56 26.33 -8.16 4.69
N ASP A 57 25.21 -7.88 5.27
CA ASP A 57 24.74 -6.57 5.78
C ASP A 57 25.06 -5.34 4.91
N ARG A 58 24.56 -5.36 3.67
CA ARG A 58 24.78 -4.24 2.71
C ARG A 58 23.57 -3.31 2.56
N LEU A 59 22.48 -3.56 3.29
CA LEU A 59 21.23 -2.81 3.13
C LEU A 59 21.29 -1.43 3.78
N VAL A 60 22.10 -1.25 4.82
CA VAL A 60 22.24 0.02 5.53
C VAL A 60 23.69 0.49 5.44
N GLN A 61 23.90 1.68 4.87
CA GLN A 61 25.23 2.25 4.73
C GLN A 61 25.80 2.64 6.12
N GLY A 62 26.83 1.93 6.54
CA GLY A 62 27.58 2.24 7.77
C GLY A 62 26.91 1.80 9.07
N GLY A 63 25.86 0.99 9.03
CA GLY A 63 25.17 0.48 10.22
C GLY A 63 24.81 -0.99 10.14
N ALA A 64 24.56 -1.60 11.28
CA ALA A 64 24.01 -2.94 11.32
C ALA A 64 22.53 -2.90 10.93
N THR A 65 22.13 -3.72 9.94
CA THR A 65 20.71 -3.83 9.52
C THR A 65 19.81 -4.15 10.69
N LEU A 66 20.28 -4.99 11.62
CA LEU A 66 19.53 -5.35 12.81
C LEU A 66 19.19 -4.11 13.67
N ASP A 67 20.17 -3.24 13.96
CA ASP A 67 19.94 -2.03 14.75
C ASP A 67 18.99 -1.05 14.04
N ALA A 68 19.02 -1.02 12.72
CA ALA A 68 18.17 -0.14 11.94
C ALA A 68 16.71 -0.63 11.93
N TYR A 69 16.47 -1.93 11.79
CA TYR A 69 15.14 -2.49 11.53
C TYR A 69 14.53 -3.27 12.69
N TRP A 70 15.24 -3.56 13.75
CA TRP A 70 14.72 -4.20 14.95
C TRP A 70 14.67 -3.23 16.13
N THR A 71 13.66 -3.34 16.99
CA THR A 71 13.62 -2.63 18.27
C THR A 71 13.68 -3.61 19.43
N GLU A 72 14.74 -3.53 20.21
CA GLU A 72 14.91 -4.36 21.40
C GLU A 72 13.91 -4.02 22.50
N GLU A 73 13.49 -2.75 22.59
CA GLU A 73 12.52 -2.30 23.59
C GLU A 73 11.13 -2.92 23.37
N HIS A 74 10.71 -3.03 22.10
CA HIS A 74 9.37 -3.49 21.75
C HIS A 74 9.35 -4.90 21.15
N GLN A 75 10.52 -5.52 20.93
CA GLN A 75 10.67 -6.82 20.28
C GLN A 75 9.91 -6.91 18.96
N GLU A 76 10.10 -5.90 18.10
CA GLU A 76 9.31 -5.73 16.87
C GLU A 76 10.19 -5.21 15.72
N ILE A 77 9.84 -5.62 14.48
CA ILE A 77 10.43 -5.09 13.25
C ILE A 77 9.90 -3.68 13.00
N LYS A 78 10.80 -2.71 12.81
CA LYS A 78 10.47 -1.31 12.52
C LYS A 78 10.08 -1.09 11.06
N TYR A 79 9.37 0.02 10.82
CA TYR A 79 9.09 0.61 9.51
C TYR A 79 8.22 -0.26 8.60
N GLN A 80 7.36 -1.07 9.20
CA GLN A 80 6.38 -1.87 8.48
C GLN A 80 4.99 -1.25 8.54
N ILE A 81 4.08 -1.71 7.69
CA ILE A 81 2.66 -1.35 7.74
C ILE A 81 1.79 -2.48 8.30
N GLY A 82 2.25 -3.73 8.18
CA GLY A 82 1.55 -4.91 8.70
C GLY A 82 0.12 -5.02 8.16
N ALA A 83 -0.84 -5.12 9.08
CA ALA A 83 -2.26 -5.27 8.75
C ALA A 83 -2.97 -3.95 8.41
N GLY A 84 -2.25 -2.83 8.29
CA GLY A 84 -2.86 -1.54 7.94
C GLY A 84 -3.44 -1.51 6.52
N SER A 85 -4.47 -0.66 6.33
CA SER A 85 -4.98 -0.31 5.00
C SER A 85 -4.01 0.68 4.35
N SER A 86 -3.26 0.24 3.33
CA SER A 86 -2.36 1.11 2.57
C SER A 86 -3.07 1.73 1.37
N ILE A 87 -2.83 3.00 1.09
CA ILE A 87 -3.45 3.71 -0.03
C ILE A 87 -3.02 3.12 -1.39
N ASP A 88 -1.84 2.53 -1.46
CA ASP A 88 -1.23 1.98 -2.68
C ASP A 88 -1.39 0.47 -2.85
N GLN A 89 -2.15 -0.19 -1.97
CA GLN A 89 -2.32 -1.65 -1.95
C GLN A 89 -2.82 -2.24 -3.29
N ILE A 90 -3.58 -1.47 -4.06
CA ILE A 90 -4.12 -1.85 -5.38
C ILE A 90 -3.61 -0.94 -6.52
N LEU A 91 -2.52 -0.21 -6.32
CA LEU A 91 -1.96 0.71 -7.31
C LEU A 91 -1.61 0.03 -8.63
N ALA A 92 -1.15 -1.21 -8.58
CA ALA A 92 -0.85 -2.00 -9.79
C ALA A 92 -2.12 -2.28 -10.61
N GLN A 93 -3.27 -2.53 -9.97
CA GLN A 93 -4.54 -2.68 -10.67
C GLN A 93 -4.99 -1.38 -11.34
N TRP A 94 -4.87 -0.24 -10.65
CA TRP A 94 -5.15 1.06 -11.25
C TRP A 94 -4.34 1.29 -12.53
N HIS A 95 -3.05 0.97 -12.55
CA HIS A 95 -2.23 1.05 -13.76
C HIS A 95 -2.73 0.08 -14.84
N ALA A 96 -3.07 -1.15 -14.47
CA ALA A 96 -3.60 -2.14 -15.42
C ALA A 96 -4.90 -1.66 -16.08
N ASP A 97 -5.79 -1.06 -15.31
CA ASP A 97 -7.06 -0.51 -15.80
C ASP A 97 -6.83 0.63 -16.79
N ILE A 98 -5.91 1.56 -16.49
CA ILE A 98 -5.56 2.67 -17.39
C ILE A 98 -4.97 2.18 -18.71
N TYR A 99 -4.14 1.14 -18.67
CA TYR A 99 -3.46 0.60 -19.85
C TYR A 99 -4.26 -0.51 -20.56
N GLY A 100 -5.43 -0.90 -20.05
CA GLY A 100 -6.25 -1.96 -20.62
C GLY A 100 -5.61 -3.35 -20.56
N LEU A 101 -4.81 -3.62 -19.52
CA LEU A 101 -4.12 -4.89 -19.33
C LEU A 101 -4.99 -5.97 -18.66
N GLY A 102 -6.18 -5.60 -18.17
CA GLY A 102 -7.09 -6.51 -17.50
C GLY A 102 -6.81 -6.69 -16.00
N GLU A 103 -7.35 -7.76 -15.45
CA GLU A 103 -7.39 -7.98 -14.01
C GLU A 103 -6.09 -8.56 -13.47
N ILE A 104 -5.40 -7.81 -12.59
CA ILE A 104 -4.23 -8.28 -11.83
C ILE A 104 -4.68 -9.00 -10.56
N PHE A 105 -5.71 -8.49 -9.89
CA PHE A 105 -6.31 -9.05 -8.69
C PHE A 105 -7.76 -9.46 -8.95
N ASP A 106 -8.41 -10.06 -7.95
CA ASP A 106 -9.84 -10.34 -7.99
C ASP A 106 -10.66 -9.03 -8.01
N PRO A 107 -11.58 -8.82 -8.97
CA PRO A 107 -12.31 -7.55 -9.10
C PRO A 107 -13.19 -7.18 -7.90
N GLU A 108 -13.77 -8.17 -7.20
CA GLU A 108 -14.59 -7.91 -6.02
C GLU A 108 -13.71 -7.49 -4.84
N GLN A 109 -12.55 -8.14 -4.69
CA GLN A 109 -11.55 -7.77 -3.69
C GLN A 109 -10.98 -6.37 -3.97
N VAL A 110 -10.68 -6.04 -5.23
CA VAL A 110 -10.22 -4.71 -5.64
C VAL A 110 -11.25 -3.63 -5.29
N ARG A 111 -12.52 -3.88 -5.60
CA ARG A 111 -13.59 -2.93 -5.27
C ARG A 111 -13.74 -2.77 -3.75
N SER A 112 -13.68 -3.87 -3.00
CA SER A 112 -13.71 -3.85 -1.53
C SER A 112 -12.54 -3.06 -0.96
N ALA A 113 -11.31 -3.33 -1.43
CA ALA A 113 -10.10 -2.64 -1.01
C ALA A 113 -10.16 -1.13 -1.33
N SER A 114 -10.68 -0.75 -2.50
CA SER A 114 -10.88 0.66 -2.86
C SER A 114 -11.86 1.37 -1.92
N ALA A 115 -12.98 0.71 -1.57
CA ALA A 115 -13.94 1.22 -0.60
C ALA A 115 -13.32 1.31 0.82
N ALA A 116 -12.46 0.36 1.19
CA ALA A 116 -11.74 0.37 2.45
C ALA A 116 -10.72 1.53 2.53
N ILE A 117 -10.01 1.82 1.43
CA ILE A 117 -9.12 2.98 1.33
C ILE A 117 -9.91 4.27 1.63
N TYR A 118 -11.07 4.46 1.00
CA TYR A 118 -11.89 5.63 1.32
C TYR A 118 -12.31 5.64 2.79
N ARG A 119 -12.87 4.56 3.29
CA ARG A 119 -13.43 4.45 4.65
C ARG A 119 -12.39 4.69 5.74
N HIS A 120 -11.17 4.21 5.56
CA HIS A 120 -10.16 4.16 6.61
C HIS A 120 -9.04 5.18 6.43
N ASN A 121 -8.66 5.50 5.20
CA ASN A 121 -7.54 6.40 4.93
C ASN A 121 -7.99 7.84 4.68
N PHE A 122 -9.25 8.08 4.26
CA PHE A 122 -9.75 9.43 4.08
C PHE A 122 -10.04 10.10 5.43
N ILE A 123 -9.41 11.23 5.65
CA ILE A 123 -9.55 12.04 6.86
C ILE A 123 -10.02 13.44 6.43
N PRO A 124 -11.23 13.85 6.81
CA PRO A 124 -11.79 15.13 6.38
C PRO A 124 -11.10 16.35 7.00
N GLU A 125 -10.51 16.17 8.20
CA GLU A 125 -9.81 17.23 8.95
C GLU A 125 -8.57 16.63 9.63
N MET A 126 -7.38 17.05 9.22
CA MET A 126 -6.09 16.49 9.67
C MET A 126 -5.65 16.94 11.05
N GLY A 127 -6.30 17.92 11.66
CA GLY A 127 -5.86 18.51 12.93
C GLY A 127 -5.73 17.52 14.11
N ALA A 128 -6.41 16.38 14.05
CA ALA A 128 -6.31 15.34 15.06
C ALA A 128 -5.30 14.21 14.71
N VAL A 129 -4.68 14.27 13.54
CA VAL A 129 -3.76 13.23 13.07
C VAL A 129 -2.33 13.60 13.45
N TYR A 130 -1.69 12.72 14.23
CA TYR A 130 -0.28 12.87 14.53
C TYR A 130 0.57 12.38 13.35
N ASN A 131 1.37 13.27 12.78
CA ASN A 131 2.35 12.96 11.74
C ASN A 131 3.76 13.20 12.25
N PRO A 132 4.60 12.16 12.42
CA PRO A 132 5.93 12.30 12.98
C PRO A 132 7.00 12.79 11.99
N CYS A 133 6.68 12.84 10.68
CA CYS A 133 7.67 13.12 9.64
C CYS A 133 7.39 14.45 8.94
N ARG A 134 6.72 14.44 7.78
CA ARG A 134 6.49 15.66 6.98
C ARG A 134 5.02 16.05 7.01
N ILE A 135 4.73 17.32 6.95
CA ILE A 135 3.36 17.84 7.01
C ILE A 135 2.98 18.35 5.62
N TYR A 136 2.08 17.64 4.94
CA TYR A 136 1.54 17.99 3.63
C TYR A 136 0.04 18.31 3.66
N CYS A 137 -0.58 18.19 4.82
CA CYS A 137 -2.00 18.46 5.04
C CYS A 137 -2.15 19.03 6.45
N LEU A 138 -2.77 20.18 6.59
CA LEU A 138 -2.84 20.95 7.84
C LEU A 138 -4.26 20.91 8.42
N ASN A 139 -4.36 21.04 9.70
CA ASN A 139 -5.54 21.29 10.54
C ASN A 139 -6.93 20.93 9.96
N ASP A 140 -7.54 21.86 9.25
CA ASP A 140 -8.88 21.79 8.63
C ASP A 140 -8.85 21.27 7.18
N GLU A 141 -7.66 20.95 6.67
CA GLU A 141 -7.51 20.30 5.38
C GLU A 141 -7.79 18.80 5.48
N GLY A 142 -8.35 18.22 4.43
CA GLY A 142 -8.62 16.79 4.33
C GLY A 142 -7.75 16.11 3.27
N GLY A 143 -7.65 14.77 3.40
CA GLY A 143 -6.92 13.95 2.44
C GLY A 143 -6.85 12.48 2.83
N LEU A 144 -6.18 11.70 1.98
CA LEU A 144 -5.95 10.27 2.19
C LEU A 144 -4.54 10.05 2.78
N VAL A 145 -4.47 9.51 3.99
CA VAL A 145 -3.19 9.09 4.59
C VAL A 145 -2.66 7.83 3.90
N ILE A 146 -1.33 7.69 3.88
CA ILE A 146 -0.66 6.54 3.24
C ILE A 146 -1.10 5.22 3.87
N CYS A 147 -1.21 5.15 5.19
CA CYS A 147 -1.68 3.94 5.86
C CYS A 147 -2.54 4.28 7.07
N ALA A 148 -3.65 3.57 7.20
CA ALA A 148 -4.54 3.64 8.35
C ALA A 148 -4.60 2.27 9.04
N TRP A 149 -4.77 2.28 10.37
CA TRP A 149 -4.98 1.07 11.17
C TRP A 149 -6.34 1.15 11.86
N PRO A 150 -7.38 0.60 11.25
CA PRO A 150 -8.72 0.56 11.85
C PRO A 150 -8.74 -0.18 13.19
N ALA A 151 -9.77 0.08 14.00
CA ALA A 151 -9.94 -0.60 15.27
C ALA A 151 -9.92 -2.14 15.09
N GLY A 152 -9.14 -2.81 15.92
CA GLY A 152 -8.92 -4.26 15.82
C GLY A 152 -7.75 -4.69 14.95
N THR A 153 -7.11 -3.78 14.21
CA THR A 153 -5.84 -4.07 13.51
C THR A 153 -4.63 -3.68 14.35
N ARG A 154 -3.59 -4.53 14.31
CA ARG A 154 -2.33 -4.23 14.96
C ARG A 154 -1.58 -3.16 14.18
N LYS A 155 -1.37 -2.00 14.80
CA LYS A 155 -0.44 -0.99 14.30
C LYS A 155 0.97 -1.34 14.79
N PRO A 156 2.00 -1.35 13.91
CA PRO A 156 3.38 -1.47 14.35
C PRO A 156 3.75 -0.33 15.33
N VAL A 157 4.57 -0.63 16.33
CA VAL A 157 4.98 0.38 17.32
C VAL A 157 5.78 1.50 16.65
N ILE A 158 6.66 1.13 15.71
CA ILE A 158 7.40 2.06 14.86
C ILE A 158 7.03 1.77 13.40
N PRO A 159 5.91 2.31 12.89
CA PRO A 159 5.47 2.08 11.53
C PRO A 159 6.35 2.79 10.50
N ALA A 160 6.10 2.58 9.21
CA ALA A 160 6.74 3.35 8.15
C ALA A 160 6.63 4.85 8.44
N PRO A 161 7.74 5.62 8.42
CA PRO A 161 7.76 7.02 8.90
C PRO A 161 6.75 7.94 8.21
N TYR A 162 6.45 7.66 6.93
CA TYR A 162 5.51 8.42 6.10
C TYR A 162 4.09 7.86 6.11
N SER A 163 3.79 6.86 6.93
CA SER A 163 2.49 6.16 6.92
C SER A 163 1.29 7.07 7.23
N GLN A 164 1.49 8.14 7.97
CA GLN A 164 0.43 9.09 8.32
C GLN A 164 0.52 10.41 7.53
N GLU A 165 1.34 10.45 6.49
CA GLU A 165 1.39 11.57 5.55
C GLU A 165 0.31 11.43 4.48
N THR A 166 -0.02 12.55 3.82
CA THR A 166 -0.75 12.57 2.55
C THR A 166 0.25 12.77 1.41
N MET A 167 0.02 12.09 0.29
CA MET A 167 0.86 12.25 -0.91
C MET A 167 -0.03 12.34 -2.14
N ASN A 168 -0.10 13.52 -2.77
CA ASN A 168 -1.04 13.78 -3.88
C ASN A 168 -0.99 12.74 -5.00
N GLY A 169 0.18 12.22 -5.36
CA GLY A 169 0.29 11.19 -6.40
C GLY A 169 -0.53 9.95 -6.08
N PHE A 170 -0.39 9.43 -4.87
CA PHE A 170 -1.19 8.28 -4.41
C PHE A 170 -2.66 8.65 -4.19
N GLU A 171 -2.93 9.84 -3.66
CA GLU A 171 -4.30 10.30 -3.43
C GLU A 171 -5.09 10.43 -4.75
N TYR A 172 -4.51 11.03 -5.80
CA TYR A 172 -5.15 11.11 -7.11
C TYR A 172 -5.26 9.75 -7.81
N ALA A 173 -4.27 8.86 -7.63
CA ALA A 173 -4.37 7.49 -8.13
C ALA A 173 -5.52 6.75 -7.46
N ALA A 174 -5.63 6.78 -6.13
CA ALA A 174 -6.70 6.14 -5.39
C ALA A 174 -8.07 6.73 -5.75
N ALA A 175 -8.21 8.07 -5.77
CA ALA A 175 -9.46 8.75 -6.10
C ALA A 175 -9.94 8.43 -7.53
N SER A 176 -9.03 8.48 -8.52
CA SER A 176 -9.39 8.12 -9.91
C SER A 176 -9.73 6.64 -10.05
N HIS A 177 -9.06 5.76 -9.31
CA HIS A 177 -9.41 4.34 -9.29
C HIS A 177 -10.80 4.10 -8.65
N MET A 178 -11.13 4.79 -7.56
CA MET A 178 -12.49 4.77 -7.00
C MET A 178 -13.54 5.11 -8.05
N ILE A 179 -13.33 6.18 -8.82
CA ILE A 179 -14.24 6.58 -9.90
C ILE A 179 -14.37 5.49 -10.97
N LEU A 180 -13.25 4.91 -11.43
CA LEU A 180 -13.25 3.80 -12.40
C LEU A 180 -14.04 2.58 -11.88
N LEU A 181 -13.97 2.30 -10.59
CA LEU A 181 -14.66 1.20 -9.93
C LEU A 181 -16.14 1.52 -9.59
N GLY A 182 -16.64 2.70 -9.96
CA GLY A 182 -18.02 3.14 -9.70
C GLY A 182 -18.26 3.68 -8.29
N LEU A 183 -17.20 3.98 -7.51
CA LEU A 183 -17.22 4.70 -6.24
C LEU A 183 -17.04 6.21 -6.52
N VAL A 184 -17.97 6.77 -7.31
CA VAL A 184 -17.80 8.10 -7.90
C VAL A 184 -17.84 9.20 -6.84
N ALA A 185 -18.81 9.13 -5.92
CA ALA A 185 -18.95 10.14 -4.88
C ALA A 185 -17.73 10.19 -3.95
N GLU A 186 -17.21 9.03 -3.58
CA GLU A 186 -16.03 8.88 -2.73
C GLU A 186 -14.78 9.43 -3.43
N GLY A 187 -14.60 9.10 -4.71
CA GLY A 187 -13.49 9.61 -5.50
C GLY A 187 -13.56 11.13 -5.69
N GLU A 188 -14.73 11.70 -5.98
CA GLU A 188 -14.92 13.14 -6.13
C GLU A 188 -14.68 13.88 -4.81
N GLU A 189 -15.10 13.33 -3.68
CA GLU A 189 -14.83 13.92 -2.35
C GLU A 189 -13.34 13.96 -2.05
N CYS A 190 -12.61 12.87 -2.33
CA CYS A 190 -11.16 12.83 -2.20
C CYS A 190 -10.49 13.90 -3.08
N VAL A 191 -10.84 13.99 -4.37
CA VAL A 191 -10.30 15.01 -5.29
C VAL A 191 -10.59 16.41 -4.79
N ALA A 192 -11.81 16.68 -4.31
CA ALA A 192 -12.19 17.98 -3.78
C ALA A 192 -11.37 18.36 -2.52
N ALA A 193 -11.11 17.40 -1.64
CA ALA A 193 -10.28 17.62 -0.45
C ALA A 193 -8.83 17.94 -0.83
N ILE A 194 -8.24 17.16 -1.76
CA ILE A 194 -6.88 17.39 -2.25
C ILE A 194 -6.76 18.76 -2.90
N ARG A 195 -7.71 19.11 -3.76
CA ARG A 195 -7.71 20.40 -4.46
C ARG A 195 -7.74 21.58 -3.50
N ARG A 196 -8.60 21.54 -2.48
CA ARG A 196 -8.70 22.63 -1.47
C ARG A 196 -7.39 22.94 -0.75
N ARG A 197 -6.43 22.01 -0.69
CA ARG A 197 -5.10 22.26 -0.10
C ARG A 197 -4.19 23.12 -0.98
N TYR A 198 -4.49 23.24 -2.27
CA TYR A 198 -3.62 23.89 -3.26
C TYR A 198 -4.27 25.08 -3.97
N ASP A 199 -5.52 25.38 -3.67
CA ASP A 199 -6.24 26.60 -4.11
C ASP A 199 -6.07 27.73 -3.10
#